data_b839c459766b105a1cb6c37e61362696
#
_entry.id   b839c459766b105a1cb6c37e61362696
#
_cell.length_a   1.000
_cell.length_b   1.000
_cell.length_c   1.000
_cell.angle_alpha   90.00
_cell.angle_beta   90.00
_cell.angle_gamma   90.00
#
_symmetry.space_group_name_H-M   'P 1'
#
loop_
_entity.id
_entity.type
_entity.pdbx_description
1 polymer ?
#
loop_
_entity_poly.entity_id
_entity_poly.type
_entity_poly.pdbx_seq_one_letter_code
_entity_poly.pdbx_strand_id
1 'polypeptide(L)'
;YFLMRHLTNFFIFFISCICFYLLLIKRFTYKLSMLGLFFFVLSPRIFAESFYNMKDLVFLSLFVISLYFSIIFLNKISYKSAFIASLLCSIVIGSRVLGIIIPFIVAIFFIFESLDNKKYFNKNILKIVFFIFLCIAFTVIFWPYLWSDPLVNFVSTFKGMSAYPWRGSVFYFGKYISAVNLPWHYPLVWIFITTPLLYLFLFISGTSLIVIRTIKMFLNLNEKNNTQNLWKDKNERLDIIMFIIFYFTIFLVIKINSTLYGGWRHLYFIYPSLIFISVVGLEFLSKRFNHKYLLILIFPFLLNTAYWMIKNHPFQFVYFNTLAGKNINNNFELDYWGVSNKHSL
;
A
#
# COMPACT_ATOMS: atom_id res chain seq x y z
N TYR A 1 -6.90 29.21 6.28
CA TYR A 1 -6.33 28.45 5.17
C TYR A 1 -5.64 27.15 5.62
N PHE A 2 -4.66 27.19 6.55
CA PHE A 2 -3.95 26.01 7.05
C PHE A 2 -4.90 24.96 7.65
N LEU A 3 -5.81 25.37 8.54
CA LEU A 3 -6.76 24.46 9.18
C LEU A 3 -7.60 23.68 8.12
N MET A 4 -8.10 24.37 7.10
CA MET A 4 -8.90 23.74 6.04
C MET A 4 -8.08 22.69 5.27
N ARG A 5 -6.82 22.98 4.98
CA ARG A 5 -5.93 22.01 4.30
C ARG A 5 -5.69 20.76 5.16
N HIS A 6 -5.42 20.93 6.45
CA HIS A 6 -5.22 19.84 7.39
C HIS A 6 -6.49 18.98 7.55
N LEU A 7 -7.65 19.64 7.68
CA LEU A 7 -8.95 18.96 7.75
C LEU A 7 -9.26 18.16 6.48
N THR A 8 -9.04 18.76 5.30
CA THR A 8 -9.25 18.05 4.02
C THR A 8 -8.36 16.83 3.91
N ASN A 9 -7.08 16.95 4.28
CA ASN A 9 -6.14 15.84 4.30
C ASN A 9 -6.61 14.69 5.19
N PHE A 10 -6.95 15.03 6.43
CA PHE A 10 -7.46 14.07 7.39
C PHE A 10 -8.77 13.43 6.93
N PHE A 11 -9.66 14.20 6.30
CA PHE A 11 -10.94 13.69 5.83
C PHE A 11 -10.78 12.65 4.71
N ILE A 12 -9.86 12.89 3.77
CA ILE A 12 -9.53 11.92 2.71
C ILE A 12 -8.93 10.66 3.33
N PHE A 13 -8.04 10.80 4.32
CA PHE A 13 -7.49 9.67 5.05
C PHE A 13 -8.58 8.90 5.81
N PHE A 14 -9.51 9.58 6.46
CA PHE A 14 -10.63 8.95 7.16
C PHE A 14 -11.51 8.12 6.20
N ILE A 15 -11.83 8.65 5.02
CA ILE A 15 -12.56 7.89 3.98
C ILE A 15 -11.74 6.65 3.56
N SER A 16 -10.43 6.77 3.44
CA SER A 16 -9.57 5.63 3.11
C SER A 16 -9.57 4.57 4.21
N CYS A 17 -9.65 4.95 5.50
CA CYS A 17 -9.80 4.01 6.61
C CYS A 17 -11.11 3.23 6.50
N ILE A 18 -12.22 3.88 6.13
CA ILE A 18 -13.50 3.20 5.88
C ILE A 18 -13.36 2.22 4.71
N CYS A 19 -12.78 2.64 3.59
CA CYS A 19 -12.57 1.77 2.43
C CYS A 19 -11.65 0.59 2.75
N PHE A 20 -10.59 0.83 3.54
CA PHE A 20 -9.70 -0.24 4.00
C PHE A 20 -10.41 -1.25 4.89
N TYR A 21 -11.23 -0.79 5.84
CA TYR A 21 -12.05 -1.66 6.66
C TYR A 21 -13.03 -2.50 5.83
N LEU A 22 -13.72 -1.86 4.86
CA LEU A 22 -14.61 -2.55 3.95
C LEU A 22 -13.87 -3.56 3.05
N LEU A 23 -12.61 -3.31 2.72
CA LEU A 23 -11.75 -4.24 2.02
C LEU A 23 -11.39 -5.44 2.90
N LEU A 24 -11.05 -5.21 4.17
CA LEU A 24 -10.76 -6.26 5.14
C LEU A 24 -11.98 -7.18 5.39
N ILE A 25 -13.19 -6.64 5.52
CA ILE A 25 -14.42 -7.43 5.71
C ILE A 25 -14.69 -8.37 4.51
N LYS A 26 -14.26 -8.02 3.31
CA LYS A 26 -14.40 -8.94 2.16
C LYS A 26 -13.59 -10.22 2.32
N ARG A 27 -12.60 -10.23 3.19
CA ARG A 27 -11.65 -11.32 3.36
C ARG A 27 -11.70 -11.95 4.76
N PHE A 28 -11.91 -11.15 5.78
CA PHE A 28 -11.78 -11.55 7.18
C PHE A 28 -13.09 -11.41 7.94
N THR A 29 -13.15 -12.04 9.11
CA THR A 29 -14.25 -11.84 10.06
C THR A 29 -14.27 -10.40 10.57
N TYR A 30 -15.42 -9.93 11.04
CA TYR A 30 -15.59 -8.60 11.62
C TYR A 30 -14.52 -8.26 12.66
N LYS A 31 -14.23 -9.18 13.60
CA LYS A 31 -13.23 -8.95 14.67
C LYS A 31 -11.83 -8.75 14.14
N LEU A 32 -11.40 -9.58 13.18
CA LEU A 32 -10.08 -9.45 12.54
C LEU A 32 -9.98 -8.18 11.68
N SER A 33 -11.07 -7.81 11.01
CA SER A 33 -11.14 -6.58 10.23
C SER A 33 -11.02 -5.33 11.09
N MET A 34 -11.66 -5.31 12.27
CA MET A 34 -11.50 -4.22 13.23
C MET A 34 -10.06 -4.14 13.76
N LEU A 35 -9.44 -5.27 14.10
CA LEU A 35 -8.02 -5.27 14.50
C LEU A 35 -7.10 -4.77 13.38
N GLY A 36 -7.35 -5.16 12.14
CA GLY A 36 -6.62 -4.65 10.98
C GLY A 36 -6.78 -3.13 10.80
N LEU A 37 -7.99 -2.60 11.02
CA LEU A 37 -8.21 -1.16 11.03
C LEU A 37 -7.43 -0.47 12.17
N PHE A 38 -7.46 -1.05 13.38
CA PHE A 38 -6.66 -0.53 14.50
C PHE A 38 -5.17 -0.55 14.19
N PHE A 39 -4.63 -1.60 13.57
CA PHE A 39 -3.24 -1.62 13.13
C PHE A 39 -2.93 -0.48 12.15
N PHE A 40 -3.83 -0.20 11.23
CA PHE A 40 -3.65 0.88 10.26
C PHE A 40 -3.66 2.26 10.91
N VAL A 41 -4.64 2.53 11.77
CA VAL A 41 -4.78 3.82 12.48
C VAL A 41 -3.70 4.01 13.55
N LEU A 42 -3.34 2.95 14.30
CA LEU A 42 -2.28 2.97 15.31
C LEU A 42 -0.88 2.76 14.69
N SER A 43 -0.69 3.23 13.48
CA SER A 43 0.61 3.30 12.82
C SER A 43 1.17 4.72 12.99
N PRO A 44 2.17 4.94 13.86
CA PRO A 44 2.52 6.29 14.33
C PRO A 44 2.84 7.27 13.21
N ARG A 45 3.69 6.90 12.26
CA ARG A 45 4.05 7.77 11.13
C ARG A 45 2.87 8.07 10.22
N ILE A 46 2.10 7.06 9.86
CA ILE A 46 0.92 7.22 9.00
C ILE A 46 -0.12 8.12 9.66
N PHE A 47 -0.37 7.90 10.96
CA PHE A 47 -1.29 8.73 11.73
C PHE A 47 -0.84 10.20 11.77
N ALA A 48 0.40 10.48 12.16
CA ALA A 48 0.89 11.85 12.25
C ALA A 48 0.83 12.56 10.89
N GLU A 49 1.33 11.92 9.84
CA GLU A 49 1.40 12.52 8.52
C GLU A 49 0.03 12.67 7.85
N SER A 50 -1.01 11.97 8.32
CA SER A 50 -2.38 12.13 7.81
C SER A 50 -2.94 13.53 7.99
N PHE A 51 -2.40 14.31 8.89
CA PHE A 51 -2.83 15.69 9.13
C PHE A 51 -2.17 16.71 8.19
N TYR A 52 -0.89 16.52 7.83
CA TYR A 52 -0.13 17.55 7.12
C TYR A 52 0.53 17.12 5.80
N ASN A 53 0.73 15.82 5.57
CA ASN A 53 1.37 15.36 4.33
C ASN A 53 0.37 15.24 3.19
N MET A 54 0.19 16.34 2.46
CA MET A 54 -0.76 16.45 1.36
C MET A 54 -0.36 15.69 0.09
N LYS A 55 0.85 15.15 0.02
CA LYS A 55 1.34 14.42 -1.16
C LYS A 55 1.27 12.92 -0.95
N ASP A 56 2.01 12.42 0.02
CA ASP A 56 2.22 10.98 0.18
C ASP A 56 1.01 10.31 0.83
N LEU A 57 0.39 10.97 1.84
CA LEU A 57 -0.79 10.44 2.52
C LEU A 57 -2.08 10.59 1.69
N VAL A 58 -2.20 11.66 0.92
CA VAL A 58 -3.31 11.78 -0.03
C VAL A 58 -3.21 10.71 -1.09
N PHE A 59 -2.01 10.45 -1.63
CA PHE A 59 -1.82 9.37 -2.58
C PHE A 59 -2.13 7.99 -1.99
N LEU A 60 -1.64 7.68 -0.77
CA LEU A 60 -2.02 6.47 -0.04
C LEU A 60 -3.54 6.34 0.07
N SER A 61 -4.21 7.40 0.50
CA SER A 61 -5.66 7.40 0.73
C SER A 61 -6.46 7.16 -0.54
N LEU A 62 -6.12 7.88 -1.61
CA LEU A 62 -6.76 7.70 -2.93
C LEU A 62 -6.46 6.31 -3.50
N PHE A 63 -5.26 5.78 -3.27
CA PHE A 63 -4.87 4.43 -3.69
C PHE A 63 -5.75 3.36 -3.02
N VAL A 64 -5.97 3.46 -1.70
CA VAL A 64 -6.83 2.54 -0.95
C VAL A 64 -8.28 2.61 -1.43
N ILE A 65 -8.80 3.82 -1.62
CA ILE A 65 -10.17 4.04 -2.12
C ILE A 65 -10.32 3.41 -3.51
N SER A 66 -9.41 3.72 -4.43
CA SER A 66 -9.42 3.19 -5.79
C SER A 66 -9.27 1.66 -5.82
N LEU A 67 -8.37 1.11 -5.00
CA LEU A 67 -8.19 -0.33 -4.88
C LEU A 67 -9.45 -1.03 -4.39
N TYR A 68 -10.15 -0.49 -3.39
CA TYR A 68 -11.42 -1.04 -2.90
C TYR A 68 -12.47 -1.14 -4.01
N PHE A 69 -12.68 -0.06 -4.78
CA PHE A 69 -13.65 -0.06 -5.88
C PHE A 69 -13.20 -0.93 -7.06
N SER A 70 -11.91 -1.05 -7.31
CA SER A 70 -11.35 -1.96 -8.31
C SER A 70 -11.56 -3.44 -7.93
N ILE A 71 -11.45 -3.79 -6.65
CA ILE A 71 -11.80 -5.12 -6.14
C ILE A 71 -13.31 -5.38 -6.24
N ILE A 72 -14.16 -4.39 -6.00
CA ILE A 72 -15.61 -4.52 -6.27
C ILE A 72 -15.86 -4.81 -7.75
N PHE A 73 -15.18 -4.09 -8.64
CA PHE A 73 -15.29 -4.31 -10.08
C PHE A 73 -14.85 -5.73 -10.47
N LEU A 74 -13.69 -6.19 -10.02
CA LEU A 74 -13.22 -7.56 -10.27
C LEU A 74 -14.18 -8.65 -9.73
N ASN A 75 -14.83 -8.38 -8.58
CA ASN A 75 -15.78 -9.33 -7.99
C ASN A 75 -17.12 -9.40 -8.74
N LYS A 76 -17.56 -8.30 -9.35
CA LYS A 76 -18.79 -8.18 -10.11
C LYS A 76 -18.59 -7.22 -11.29
N ILE A 77 -18.14 -7.76 -12.41
CA ILE A 77 -17.84 -6.98 -13.61
C ILE A 77 -19.14 -6.44 -14.23
N SER A 78 -19.33 -5.13 -14.18
CA SER A 78 -20.46 -4.40 -14.76
C SER A 78 -20.01 -3.04 -15.28
N TYR A 79 -20.75 -2.43 -16.21
CA TYR A 79 -20.45 -1.08 -16.72
C TYR A 79 -20.45 -0.03 -15.60
N LYS A 80 -21.39 -0.10 -14.65
CA LYS A 80 -21.45 0.83 -13.51
C LYS A 80 -20.20 0.73 -12.63
N SER A 81 -19.80 -0.49 -12.26
CA SER A 81 -18.57 -0.67 -11.44
C SER A 81 -17.30 -0.35 -12.22
N ALA A 82 -17.27 -0.59 -13.55
CA ALA A 82 -16.18 -0.16 -14.42
C ALA A 82 -16.03 1.37 -14.45
N PHE A 83 -17.14 2.10 -14.61
CA PHE A 83 -17.13 3.57 -14.58
C PHE A 83 -16.56 4.12 -13.27
N ILE A 84 -17.05 3.63 -12.13
CA ILE A 84 -16.59 4.12 -10.81
C ILE A 84 -15.11 3.78 -10.59
N ALA A 85 -14.71 2.55 -10.89
CA ALA A 85 -13.33 2.11 -10.72
C ALA A 85 -12.38 2.89 -11.64
N SER A 86 -12.73 3.12 -12.90
CA SER A 86 -11.91 3.88 -13.84
C SER A 86 -11.76 5.35 -13.45
N LEU A 87 -12.84 5.99 -12.96
CA LEU A 87 -12.80 7.36 -12.46
C LEU A 87 -11.82 7.48 -11.28
N LEU A 88 -11.90 6.59 -10.31
CA LEU A 88 -11.03 6.60 -9.15
C LEU A 88 -9.56 6.24 -9.51
N CYS A 89 -9.35 5.28 -10.41
CA CYS A 89 -8.01 4.95 -10.92
C CYS A 89 -7.37 6.16 -11.60
N SER A 90 -8.12 6.90 -12.42
CA SER A 90 -7.57 8.07 -13.12
C SER A 90 -7.17 9.20 -12.15
N ILE A 91 -7.95 9.44 -11.09
CA ILE A 91 -7.61 10.41 -10.04
C ILE A 91 -6.28 10.00 -9.35
N VAL A 92 -6.11 8.72 -9.05
CA VAL A 92 -4.88 8.20 -8.44
C VAL A 92 -3.69 8.35 -9.40
N ILE A 93 -3.85 8.01 -10.68
CA ILE A 93 -2.81 8.16 -11.70
C ILE A 93 -2.42 9.63 -11.88
N GLY A 94 -3.40 10.53 -11.91
CA GLY A 94 -3.17 11.98 -12.00
C GLY A 94 -2.48 12.55 -10.76
N SER A 95 -2.62 11.92 -9.57
CA SER A 95 -1.90 12.32 -8.37
C SER A 95 -0.45 11.81 -8.36
N ARG A 96 -0.22 10.57 -8.81
CA ARG A 96 1.10 9.96 -9.06
C ARG A 96 0.99 8.84 -10.08
N VAL A 97 1.91 8.81 -11.03
CA VAL A 97 1.97 7.79 -12.11
C VAL A 97 1.94 6.35 -11.58
N LEU A 98 2.51 6.10 -10.39
CA LEU A 98 2.47 4.78 -9.74
C LEU A 98 1.04 4.27 -9.47
N GLY A 99 0.03 5.12 -9.54
CA GLY A 99 -1.39 4.71 -9.49
C GLY A 99 -1.79 3.74 -10.60
N ILE A 100 -1.03 3.69 -11.70
CA ILE A 100 -1.22 2.74 -12.81
C ILE A 100 -1.15 1.26 -12.38
N ILE A 101 -0.54 0.98 -11.22
CA ILE A 101 -0.47 -0.37 -10.65
C ILE A 101 -1.88 -0.96 -10.49
N ILE A 102 -2.88 -0.16 -10.12
CA ILE A 102 -4.25 -0.64 -9.87
C ILE A 102 -4.92 -1.15 -11.15
N PRO A 103 -5.07 -0.35 -12.23
CA PRO A 103 -5.67 -0.87 -13.47
C PRO A 103 -4.85 -2.00 -14.09
N PHE A 104 -3.52 -2.00 -13.93
CA PHE A 104 -2.67 -3.10 -14.37
C PHE A 104 -2.99 -4.42 -13.64
N ILE A 105 -3.18 -4.37 -12.32
CA ILE A 105 -3.63 -5.51 -11.51
C ILE A 105 -5.01 -5.99 -11.98
N VAL A 106 -5.96 -5.09 -12.21
CA VAL A 106 -7.29 -5.44 -12.72
C VAL A 106 -7.18 -6.18 -14.03
N ALA A 107 -6.39 -5.69 -14.98
CA ALA A 107 -6.19 -6.31 -16.29
C ALA A 107 -5.55 -7.71 -16.17
N ILE A 108 -4.48 -7.83 -15.40
CA ILE A 108 -3.77 -9.11 -15.20
C ILE A 108 -4.69 -10.16 -14.56
N PHE A 109 -5.38 -9.81 -13.48
CA PHE A 109 -6.25 -10.76 -12.79
C PHE A 109 -7.47 -11.17 -13.64
N PHE A 110 -7.99 -10.25 -14.46
CA PHE A 110 -9.01 -10.60 -15.45
C PHE A 110 -8.47 -11.59 -16.50
N ILE A 111 -7.26 -11.36 -17.01
CA ILE A 111 -6.63 -12.28 -17.98
C ILE A 111 -6.48 -13.66 -17.35
N PHE A 112 -5.91 -13.77 -16.16
CA PHE A 112 -5.74 -15.07 -15.50
C PHE A 112 -7.06 -15.81 -15.24
N GLU A 113 -8.13 -15.11 -14.80
CA GLU A 113 -9.45 -15.73 -14.63
C GLU A 113 -10.09 -16.15 -15.97
N SER A 114 -9.63 -15.56 -17.07
CA SER A 114 -10.17 -15.83 -18.41
C SER A 114 -9.47 -16.97 -19.14
N LEU A 115 -8.23 -17.33 -18.75
CA LEU A 115 -7.43 -18.32 -19.45
C LEU A 115 -8.16 -19.68 -19.57
N ASP A 116 -8.83 -20.11 -18.50
CA ASP A 116 -9.52 -21.38 -18.44
C ASP A 116 -11.04 -21.30 -18.69
N ASN A 117 -11.57 -20.08 -18.88
CA ASN A 117 -13.00 -19.83 -18.97
C ASN A 117 -13.37 -18.89 -20.12
N LYS A 118 -13.41 -19.40 -21.34
CA LYS A 118 -13.81 -18.62 -22.53
C LYS A 118 -15.18 -17.95 -22.39
N LYS A 119 -16.14 -18.59 -21.69
CA LYS A 119 -17.46 -18.00 -21.44
C LYS A 119 -17.37 -16.77 -20.54
N TYR A 120 -16.53 -16.83 -19.51
CA TYR A 120 -16.25 -15.68 -18.64
C TYR A 120 -15.56 -14.55 -19.41
N PHE A 121 -14.56 -14.87 -20.23
CA PHE A 121 -13.89 -13.91 -21.12
C PHE A 121 -14.89 -13.20 -22.02
N ASN A 122 -15.64 -13.94 -22.85
CA ASN A 122 -16.58 -13.37 -23.82
C ASN A 122 -17.65 -12.48 -23.15
N LYS A 123 -18.13 -12.88 -21.97
CA LYS A 123 -19.12 -12.12 -21.21
C LYS A 123 -18.58 -10.78 -20.70
N ASN A 124 -17.30 -10.68 -20.41
CA ASN A 124 -16.75 -9.57 -19.63
C ASN A 124 -15.73 -8.71 -20.38
N ILE A 125 -15.18 -9.18 -21.51
CA ILE A 125 -14.12 -8.47 -22.24
C ILE A 125 -14.51 -7.04 -22.63
N LEU A 126 -15.72 -6.80 -23.13
CA LEU A 126 -16.17 -5.47 -23.49
C LEU A 126 -16.21 -4.51 -22.29
N LYS A 127 -16.53 -5.02 -21.11
CA LYS A 127 -16.55 -4.20 -19.87
C LYS A 127 -15.15 -3.88 -19.39
N ILE A 128 -14.19 -4.78 -19.59
CA ILE A 128 -12.76 -4.52 -19.29
C ILE A 128 -12.18 -3.52 -20.28
N VAL A 129 -12.46 -3.67 -21.57
CA VAL A 129 -12.07 -2.67 -22.59
C VAL A 129 -12.66 -1.31 -22.25
N PHE A 130 -13.93 -1.25 -21.88
CA PHE A 130 -14.60 -0.03 -21.44
C PHE A 130 -13.93 0.58 -20.20
N PHE A 131 -13.57 -0.24 -19.20
CA PHE A 131 -12.81 0.19 -18.03
C PHE A 131 -11.46 0.80 -18.40
N ILE A 132 -10.67 0.12 -19.23
CA ILE A 132 -9.34 0.60 -19.66
C ILE A 132 -9.48 1.90 -20.46
N PHE A 133 -10.42 1.94 -21.41
CA PHE A 133 -10.72 3.14 -22.19
C PHE A 133 -11.05 4.33 -21.31
N LEU A 134 -11.96 4.16 -20.35
CA LEU A 134 -12.31 5.21 -19.41
C LEU A 134 -11.16 5.62 -18.48
N CYS A 135 -10.32 4.68 -18.04
CA CYS A 135 -9.11 5.00 -17.27
C CYS A 135 -8.19 5.94 -18.07
N ILE A 136 -7.96 5.65 -19.35
CA ILE A 136 -7.15 6.49 -20.22
C ILE A 136 -7.80 7.86 -20.42
N ALA A 137 -9.08 7.87 -20.81
CA ALA A 137 -9.84 9.10 -21.11
C ALA A 137 -9.88 10.02 -19.88
N PHE A 138 -10.26 9.52 -18.71
CA PHE A 138 -10.31 10.33 -17.49
C PHE A 138 -8.90 10.77 -17.02
N THR A 139 -7.87 9.95 -17.22
CA THR A 139 -6.50 10.34 -16.89
C THR A 139 -6.07 11.54 -17.74
N VAL A 140 -6.36 11.53 -19.03
CA VAL A 140 -6.06 12.66 -19.92
C VAL A 140 -6.90 13.88 -19.53
N ILE A 141 -8.22 13.72 -19.25
CA ILE A 141 -9.09 14.83 -18.86
C ILE A 141 -8.61 15.51 -17.57
N PHE A 142 -8.25 14.73 -16.54
CA PHE A 142 -7.87 15.27 -15.22
C PHE A 142 -6.42 15.72 -15.12
N TRP A 143 -5.60 15.41 -16.13
CA TRP A 143 -4.19 15.77 -16.12
C TRP A 143 -3.81 16.66 -17.30
N PRO A 144 -3.95 18.01 -17.17
CA PRO A 144 -3.76 18.96 -18.28
C PRO A 144 -2.41 18.85 -18.98
N TYR A 145 -1.36 18.42 -18.28
CA TYR A 145 -0.05 18.18 -18.89
C TYR A 145 -0.08 17.17 -20.05
N LEU A 146 -1.06 16.25 -20.05
CA LEU A 146 -1.23 15.26 -21.11
C LEU A 146 -1.94 15.79 -22.35
N TRP A 147 -2.52 17.02 -22.33
CA TRP A 147 -3.38 17.50 -23.41
C TRP A 147 -2.62 17.80 -24.70
N SER A 148 -1.34 18.22 -24.63
CA SER A 148 -0.54 18.51 -25.81
C SER A 148 -0.07 17.25 -26.53
N ASP A 149 0.42 16.26 -25.79
CA ASP A 149 0.86 14.97 -26.30
C ASP A 149 0.70 13.88 -25.20
N PRO A 150 -0.42 13.17 -25.16
CA PRO A 150 -0.74 12.24 -24.07
C PRO A 150 0.30 11.15 -23.87
N LEU A 151 0.78 10.53 -24.95
CA LEU A 151 1.70 9.40 -24.85
C LEU A 151 3.12 9.83 -24.46
N VAL A 152 3.66 10.82 -25.15
CA VAL A 152 5.02 11.32 -24.89
C VAL A 152 5.10 11.90 -23.49
N ASN A 153 4.12 12.72 -23.08
CA ASN A 153 4.08 13.35 -21.77
C ASN A 153 3.90 12.34 -20.64
N PHE A 154 3.09 11.29 -20.84
CA PHE A 154 2.95 10.23 -19.87
C PHE A 154 4.26 9.45 -19.66
N VAL A 155 4.92 9.03 -20.76
CA VAL A 155 6.19 8.33 -20.70
C VAL A 155 7.30 9.21 -20.10
N SER A 156 7.36 10.49 -20.48
CA SER A 156 8.35 11.43 -19.93
C SER A 156 8.17 11.63 -18.42
N THR A 157 6.92 11.74 -17.95
CA THR A 157 6.63 11.84 -16.52
C THR A 157 7.02 10.57 -15.77
N PHE A 158 6.72 9.40 -16.34
CA PHE A 158 7.13 8.12 -15.74
C PHE A 158 8.65 8.03 -15.59
N LYS A 159 9.40 8.38 -16.63
CA LYS A 159 10.87 8.45 -16.60
C LYS A 159 11.36 9.49 -15.59
N GLY A 160 10.78 10.68 -15.58
CA GLY A 160 11.16 11.77 -14.68
C GLY A 160 10.89 11.46 -13.21
N MET A 161 9.84 10.69 -12.91
CA MET A 161 9.57 10.27 -11.53
C MET A 161 10.46 9.10 -11.06
N SER A 162 10.84 8.20 -11.96
CA SER A 162 11.75 7.10 -11.62
C SER A 162 13.16 7.58 -11.33
N ALA A 163 13.61 8.62 -12.03
CA ALA A 163 14.94 9.21 -11.92
C ALA A 163 14.86 10.71 -11.55
N TYR A 164 14.03 11.05 -10.53
CA TYR A 164 13.86 12.44 -10.12
C TYR A 164 15.20 13.06 -9.69
N PRO A 165 15.63 14.18 -10.31
CA PRO A 165 16.97 14.73 -10.13
C PRO A 165 17.11 15.54 -8.82
N TRP A 166 16.72 14.96 -7.71
CA TRP A 166 16.92 15.58 -6.40
C TRP A 166 18.38 15.37 -5.95
N ARG A 167 19.16 16.44 -5.94
CA ARG A 167 20.60 16.41 -5.61
C ARG A 167 20.90 16.40 -4.11
N GLY A 168 19.91 16.29 -3.25
CA GLY A 168 20.10 16.21 -1.81
C GLY A 168 20.70 14.87 -1.36
N SER A 169 21.19 14.86 -0.13
CA SER A 169 21.66 13.66 0.55
C SER A 169 20.69 13.30 1.68
N VAL A 170 20.60 12.01 1.99
CA VAL A 170 19.86 11.46 3.13
C VAL A 170 20.85 10.94 4.17
N PHE A 171 20.52 11.11 5.44
CA PHE A 171 21.31 10.57 6.54
C PHE A 171 20.87 9.14 6.85
N TYR A 172 21.77 8.18 6.62
CA TYR A 172 21.47 6.76 6.70
C TYR A 172 22.67 5.95 7.17
N PHE A 173 22.52 5.20 8.27
CA PHE A 173 23.59 4.48 8.98
C PHE A 173 24.82 5.36 9.29
N GLY A 174 24.56 6.58 9.79
CA GLY A 174 25.62 7.50 10.20
C GLY A 174 26.39 8.16 9.06
N LYS A 175 25.89 8.04 7.81
CA LYS A 175 26.52 8.63 6.62
C LYS A 175 25.53 9.42 5.79
N TYR A 176 25.99 10.50 5.17
CA TYR A 176 25.24 11.19 4.15
C TYR A 176 25.42 10.49 2.80
N ILE A 177 24.34 9.98 2.25
CA ILE A 177 24.30 9.26 0.98
C ILE A 177 23.45 10.06 0.00
N SER A 178 23.94 10.23 -1.25
CA SER A 178 23.14 10.88 -2.29
C SER A 178 21.86 10.11 -2.57
N ALA A 179 20.72 10.81 -2.61
CA ALA A 179 19.41 10.21 -2.82
C ALA A 179 19.21 9.50 -4.16
N VAL A 180 20.07 9.80 -5.14
CA VAL A 180 20.09 9.11 -6.44
C VAL A 180 20.91 7.82 -6.46
N ASN A 181 21.70 7.56 -5.40
CA ASN A 181 22.60 6.41 -5.27
C ASN A 181 22.35 5.63 -3.98
N LEU A 182 21.08 5.44 -3.63
CA LEU A 182 20.69 4.73 -2.41
C LEU A 182 20.97 3.23 -2.53
N PRO A 183 21.41 2.57 -1.45
CA PRO A 183 21.55 1.13 -1.44
C PRO A 183 20.17 0.45 -1.58
N TRP A 184 20.13 -0.69 -2.25
CA TRP A 184 18.90 -1.45 -2.52
C TRP A 184 18.06 -1.76 -1.26
N HIS A 185 18.73 -1.91 -0.11
CA HIS A 185 18.06 -2.21 1.16
C HIS A 185 17.45 -0.98 1.86
N TYR A 186 17.67 0.24 1.35
CA TYR A 186 17.19 1.47 1.98
C TYR A 186 15.68 1.45 2.28
N PRO A 187 14.79 1.20 1.29
CA PRO A 187 13.35 1.20 1.57
C PRO A 187 12.94 0.09 2.56
N LEU A 188 13.56 -1.09 2.47
CA LEU A 188 13.27 -2.21 3.35
C LEU A 188 13.63 -1.88 4.80
N VAL A 189 14.85 -1.40 5.03
CA VAL A 189 15.31 -1.03 6.37
C VAL A 189 14.38 0.00 6.98
N TRP A 190 14.04 1.06 6.24
CA TRP A 190 13.13 2.08 6.74
C TRP A 190 11.75 1.55 7.09
N ILE A 191 11.15 0.67 6.27
CA ILE A 191 9.89 0.01 6.59
C ILE A 191 10.03 -0.80 7.89
N PHE A 192 11.10 -1.60 8.02
CA PHE A 192 11.30 -2.47 9.19
C PHE A 192 11.55 -1.69 10.49
N ILE A 193 12.34 -0.63 10.46
CA ILE A 193 12.66 0.13 11.68
C ILE A 193 11.56 1.12 12.11
N THR A 194 10.60 1.43 11.24
CA THR A 194 9.54 2.43 11.52
C THR A 194 8.13 1.84 11.61
N THR A 195 7.99 0.54 11.47
CA THR A 195 6.73 -0.18 11.67
C THR A 195 6.72 -0.85 13.05
N PRO A 196 5.61 -0.83 13.81
CA PRO A 196 5.53 -1.52 15.10
C PRO A 196 5.89 -3.01 14.99
N LEU A 197 6.67 -3.53 15.93
CA LEU A 197 7.22 -4.90 15.88
C LEU A 197 6.16 -5.99 15.76
N LEU A 198 5.03 -5.84 16.44
CA LEU A 198 3.91 -6.77 16.31
C LEU A 198 3.44 -6.89 14.87
N TYR A 199 3.30 -5.75 14.17
CA TYR A 199 2.81 -5.74 12.79
C TYR A 199 3.82 -6.44 11.86
N LEU A 200 5.12 -6.23 12.09
CA LEU A 200 6.19 -6.89 11.33
C LEU A 200 6.19 -8.41 11.54
N PHE A 201 6.05 -8.87 12.79
CA PHE A 201 5.97 -10.29 13.10
C PHE A 201 4.78 -10.95 12.39
N LEU A 202 3.61 -10.32 12.47
CA LEU A 202 2.41 -10.78 11.79
C LEU A 202 2.54 -10.70 10.27
N PHE A 203 3.19 -9.67 9.74
CA PHE A 203 3.46 -9.51 8.32
C PHE A 203 4.36 -10.63 7.78
N ILE A 204 5.45 -10.95 8.48
CA ILE A 204 6.35 -12.06 8.10
C ILE A 204 5.58 -13.39 8.11
N SER A 205 4.77 -13.62 9.15
CA SER A 205 3.94 -14.81 9.26
C SER A 205 2.94 -14.92 8.10
N GLY A 206 2.23 -13.82 7.80
CA GLY A 206 1.27 -13.75 6.69
C GLY A 206 1.92 -13.94 5.31
N THR A 207 3.06 -13.30 5.10
CA THR A 207 3.89 -13.45 3.89
C THR A 207 4.29 -14.91 3.68
N SER A 208 4.84 -15.55 4.71
CA SER A 208 5.26 -16.97 4.64
C SER A 208 4.11 -17.88 4.27
N LEU A 209 2.92 -17.63 4.82
CA LEU A 209 1.72 -18.40 4.50
C LEU A 209 1.28 -18.24 3.05
N ILE A 210 1.24 -16.99 2.55
CA ILE A 210 0.86 -16.72 1.15
C ILE A 210 1.85 -17.41 0.22
N VAL A 211 3.16 -17.28 0.48
CA VAL A 211 4.21 -17.91 -0.34
C VAL A 211 4.09 -19.44 -0.33
N ILE A 212 4.00 -20.07 0.85
CA ILE A 212 3.88 -21.53 0.97
C ILE A 212 2.63 -22.03 0.24
N ARG A 213 1.50 -21.33 0.38
CA ARG A 213 0.25 -21.68 -0.29
C ARG A 213 0.38 -21.55 -1.80
N THR A 214 0.97 -20.48 -2.29
CA THR A 214 1.18 -20.26 -3.72
C THR A 214 2.12 -21.30 -4.32
N ILE A 215 3.23 -21.62 -3.66
CA ILE A 215 4.16 -22.68 -4.11
C ILE A 215 3.45 -24.03 -4.17
N LYS A 216 2.70 -24.42 -3.13
CA LYS A 216 1.94 -25.69 -3.13
C LYS A 216 0.93 -25.76 -4.28
N MET A 217 0.30 -24.64 -4.63
CA MET A 217 -0.61 -24.61 -5.79
C MET A 217 0.14 -24.85 -7.10
N PHE A 218 1.28 -24.18 -7.31
CA PHE A 218 2.11 -24.39 -8.50
C PHE A 218 2.60 -25.84 -8.63
N LEU A 219 3.02 -26.48 -7.54
CA LEU A 219 3.45 -27.87 -7.53
C LEU A 219 2.29 -28.82 -7.87
N ASN A 220 1.09 -28.58 -7.33
CA ASN A 220 -0.08 -29.39 -7.61
C ASN A 220 -0.64 -29.23 -9.05
N LEU A 221 -0.40 -28.10 -9.71
CA LEU A 221 -0.76 -27.88 -11.11
C LEU A 221 0.01 -28.82 -12.05
N ASN A 222 1.28 -29.14 -11.73
CA ASN A 222 2.10 -30.04 -12.50
C ASN A 222 1.61 -31.51 -12.45
N GLU A 223 0.91 -31.91 -11.37
CA GLU A 223 0.43 -33.28 -11.19
C GLU A 223 -0.95 -33.53 -11.84
N LYS A 224 -1.76 -32.53 -12.09
CA LYS A 224 -3.18 -32.67 -12.44
C LYS A 224 -3.55 -32.31 -13.87
N ASN A 225 -2.66 -31.98 -14.79
CA ASN A 225 -2.97 -31.55 -16.17
C ASN A 225 -4.19 -30.58 -16.33
N ASN A 226 -4.66 -30.01 -15.24
CA ASN A 226 -5.76 -29.07 -15.17
C ASN A 226 -5.20 -27.71 -14.73
N THR A 227 -5.17 -26.77 -15.63
CA THR A 227 -4.78 -25.36 -15.41
C THR A 227 -5.72 -24.61 -14.48
N GLN A 228 -6.44 -25.31 -13.60
CA GLN A 228 -7.47 -24.72 -12.76
C GLN A 228 -6.86 -23.93 -11.60
N ASN A 229 -6.91 -22.60 -11.79
CA ASN A 229 -6.90 -21.55 -10.80
C ASN A 229 -5.61 -21.37 -9.97
N LEU A 230 -4.86 -20.32 -10.29
CA LEU A 230 -3.77 -19.76 -9.47
C LEU A 230 -4.21 -19.37 -8.03
N TRP A 231 -5.49 -19.43 -7.72
CA TRP A 231 -6.12 -19.25 -6.41
C TRP A 231 -7.41 -20.07 -6.31
N LYS A 232 -7.72 -20.56 -5.12
CA LYS A 232 -8.92 -21.37 -4.88
C LYS A 232 -10.20 -20.55 -4.91
N ASP A 233 -10.16 -19.34 -4.34
CA ASP A 233 -11.31 -18.48 -4.14
C ASP A 233 -10.93 -16.99 -4.19
N LYS A 234 -11.95 -16.14 -4.06
CA LYS A 234 -11.76 -14.67 -4.03
C LYS A 234 -10.89 -14.18 -2.88
N ASN A 235 -10.81 -14.93 -1.79
CA ASN A 235 -10.03 -14.57 -0.63
C ASN A 235 -8.53 -14.75 -0.93
N GLU A 236 -8.15 -15.90 -1.47
CA GLU A 236 -6.76 -16.14 -1.90
C GLU A 236 -6.33 -15.17 -3.00
N ARG A 237 -7.22 -14.87 -3.94
CA ARG A 237 -6.96 -13.84 -4.95
C ARG A 237 -6.63 -12.50 -4.31
N LEU A 238 -7.39 -12.08 -3.31
CA LEU A 238 -7.14 -10.80 -2.64
C LEU A 238 -5.83 -10.83 -1.86
N ASP A 239 -5.49 -11.95 -1.20
CA ASP A 239 -4.20 -12.14 -0.53
C ASP A 239 -3.03 -11.96 -1.52
N ILE A 240 -3.13 -12.56 -2.73
CA ILE A 240 -2.12 -12.45 -3.79
C ILE A 240 -2.04 -11.01 -4.35
N ILE A 241 -3.18 -10.34 -4.55
CA ILE A 241 -3.20 -8.93 -4.98
C ILE A 241 -2.42 -8.06 -3.99
N MET A 242 -2.68 -8.19 -2.69
CA MET A 242 -1.99 -7.41 -1.67
C MET A 242 -0.50 -7.75 -1.59
N PHE A 243 -0.15 -9.01 -1.76
CA PHE A 243 1.23 -9.47 -1.83
C PHE A 243 1.96 -8.83 -3.04
N ILE A 244 1.35 -8.85 -4.22
CA ILE A 244 1.92 -8.24 -5.43
C ILE A 244 2.09 -6.73 -5.24
N ILE A 245 1.08 -6.00 -4.72
CA ILE A 245 1.18 -4.57 -4.49
C ILE A 245 2.40 -4.25 -3.63
N PHE A 246 2.64 -5.00 -2.55
CA PHE A 246 3.75 -4.74 -1.64
C PHE A 246 5.10 -5.10 -2.28
N TYR A 247 5.28 -6.35 -2.66
CA TYR A 247 6.59 -6.86 -3.08
C TYR A 247 7.00 -6.40 -4.47
N PHE A 248 6.07 -6.36 -5.42
CA PHE A 248 6.35 -5.89 -6.78
C PHE A 248 6.72 -4.40 -6.79
N THR A 249 6.05 -3.57 -6.00
CA THR A 249 6.40 -2.15 -5.88
C THR A 249 7.82 -1.97 -5.34
N ILE A 250 8.19 -2.68 -4.27
CA ILE A 250 9.54 -2.61 -3.71
C ILE A 250 10.56 -3.09 -4.74
N PHE A 251 10.29 -4.21 -5.40
CA PHE A 251 11.15 -4.73 -6.48
C PHE A 251 11.35 -3.71 -7.60
N LEU A 252 10.28 -3.06 -8.06
CA LEU A 252 10.37 -2.02 -9.10
C LEU A 252 11.24 -0.84 -8.65
N VAL A 253 11.00 -0.32 -7.46
CA VAL A 253 11.75 0.82 -6.90
C VAL A 253 13.25 0.51 -6.81
N ILE A 254 13.60 -0.68 -6.36
CA ILE A 254 14.99 -1.15 -6.28
C ILE A 254 15.57 -1.32 -7.70
N LYS A 255 14.83 -1.96 -8.61
CA LYS A 255 15.31 -2.27 -9.97
C LYS A 255 15.57 -1.01 -10.80
N ILE A 256 14.73 0.03 -10.62
CA ILE A 256 14.83 1.28 -11.36
C ILE A 256 15.78 2.29 -10.65
N ASN A 257 16.31 1.94 -9.47
CA ASN A 257 17.09 2.84 -8.61
C ASN A 257 16.36 4.18 -8.36
N SER A 258 15.06 4.10 -8.00
CA SER A 258 14.23 5.28 -7.79
C SER A 258 14.79 6.17 -6.69
N THR A 259 14.85 7.48 -6.94
CA THR A 259 15.25 8.47 -5.93
C THR A 259 14.27 8.50 -4.77
N LEU A 260 14.75 8.19 -3.56
CA LEU A 260 13.97 8.25 -2.33
C LEU A 260 14.64 9.23 -1.35
N TYR A 261 13.83 9.92 -0.54
CA TYR A 261 14.30 10.81 0.52
C TYR A 261 13.20 11.00 1.58
N GLY A 262 13.61 11.40 2.79
CA GLY A 262 12.68 11.46 3.93
C GLY A 262 12.15 10.08 4.32
N GLY A 263 13.05 9.09 4.43
CA GLY A 263 12.69 7.71 4.68
C GLY A 263 11.98 7.05 3.48
N TRP A 264 10.97 6.24 3.76
CA TRP A 264 10.19 5.51 2.76
C TRP A 264 8.83 6.15 2.42
N ARG A 265 8.64 7.42 2.72
CA ARG A 265 7.35 8.12 2.57
C ARG A 265 6.72 8.02 1.17
N HIS A 266 7.52 7.99 0.13
CA HIS A 266 7.04 7.82 -1.25
C HIS A 266 6.34 6.47 -1.49
N LEU A 267 6.58 5.49 -0.61
CA LEU A 267 6.02 4.14 -0.64
C LEU A 267 4.90 3.93 0.40
N TYR A 268 4.43 4.96 1.07
CA TYR A 268 3.36 4.80 2.07
C TYR A 268 2.10 4.13 1.51
N PHE A 269 1.82 4.27 0.22
CA PHE A 269 0.65 3.65 -0.42
C PHE A 269 0.68 2.10 -0.41
N ILE A 270 1.84 1.46 -0.19
CA ILE A 270 1.91 0.00 -0.02
C ILE A 270 1.68 -0.44 1.44
N TYR A 271 1.66 0.49 2.39
CA TYR A 271 1.49 0.18 3.81
C TYR A 271 0.16 -0.52 4.14
N PRO A 272 -0.98 -0.14 3.55
CA PRO A 272 -2.22 -0.89 3.70
C PRO A 272 -2.10 -2.37 3.30
N SER A 273 -1.29 -2.68 2.29
CA SER A 273 -1.00 -4.07 1.91
C SER A 273 -0.16 -4.80 2.97
N LEU A 274 0.82 -4.12 3.59
CA LEU A 274 1.57 -4.67 4.73
C LEU A 274 0.61 -5.03 5.87
N ILE A 275 -0.28 -4.11 6.25
CA ILE A 275 -1.26 -4.34 7.33
C ILE A 275 -2.23 -5.47 6.95
N PHE A 276 -2.72 -5.50 5.71
CA PHE A 276 -3.59 -6.59 5.25
C PHE A 276 -2.90 -7.95 5.38
N ILE A 277 -1.66 -8.08 4.93
CA ILE A 277 -0.85 -9.31 5.06
C ILE A 277 -0.61 -9.65 6.55
N SER A 278 -0.43 -8.65 7.41
CA SER A 278 -0.35 -8.86 8.86
C SER A 278 -1.63 -9.48 9.42
N VAL A 279 -2.81 -9.07 8.91
CA VAL A 279 -4.08 -9.68 9.30
C VAL A 279 -4.21 -11.12 8.80
N VAL A 280 -3.65 -11.46 7.63
CA VAL A 280 -3.53 -12.88 7.18
C VAL A 280 -2.72 -13.70 8.19
N GLY A 281 -1.59 -13.18 8.67
CA GLY A 281 -0.79 -13.81 9.71
C GLY A 281 -1.53 -13.95 11.03
N LEU A 282 -2.28 -12.91 11.42
CA LEU A 282 -3.12 -12.92 12.61
C LEU A 282 -4.24 -13.97 12.51
N GLU A 283 -4.91 -14.09 11.36
CA GLU A 283 -5.93 -15.11 11.11
C GLU A 283 -5.36 -16.53 11.29
N PHE A 284 -4.16 -16.76 10.77
CA PHE A 284 -3.49 -18.05 10.94
C PHE A 284 -3.23 -18.39 12.41
N LEU A 285 -2.70 -17.44 13.16
CA LEU A 285 -2.45 -17.62 14.59
C LEU A 285 -3.75 -17.84 15.36
N SER A 286 -4.82 -17.12 15.00
CA SER A 286 -6.14 -17.25 15.65
C SER A 286 -6.80 -18.61 15.43
N LYS A 287 -6.42 -19.34 14.37
CA LYS A 287 -6.86 -20.72 14.11
C LYS A 287 -6.06 -21.76 14.87
N ARG A 288 -4.85 -21.44 15.33
CA ARG A 288 -3.96 -22.36 16.05
C ARG A 288 -3.98 -22.17 17.56
N PHE A 289 -4.20 -20.95 18.03
CA PHE A 289 -4.19 -20.59 19.44
C PHE A 289 -5.59 -20.19 19.89
N ASN A 290 -5.90 -20.44 21.16
CA ASN A 290 -7.17 -19.97 21.73
C ASN A 290 -7.27 -18.44 21.60
N HIS A 291 -8.38 -17.99 21.10
CA HIS A 291 -8.66 -16.58 20.79
C HIS A 291 -8.43 -15.63 21.98
N LYS A 292 -8.75 -16.10 23.21
CA LYS A 292 -8.53 -15.32 24.42
C LYS A 292 -7.02 -15.04 24.66
N TYR A 293 -6.19 -16.08 24.57
CA TYR A 293 -4.75 -15.93 24.77
C TYR A 293 -4.09 -15.06 23.69
N LEU A 294 -4.56 -15.18 22.46
CA LEU A 294 -4.06 -14.35 21.37
C LEU A 294 -4.39 -12.86 21.60
N LEU A 295 -5.61 -12.53 22.05
CA LEU A 295 -5.99 -11.16 22.38
C LEU A 295 -5.17 -10.62 23.56
N ILE A 296 -4.97 -11.43 24.62
CA ILE A 296 -4.12 -11.06 25.76
C ILE A 296 -2.68 -10.75 25.31
N LEU A 297 -2.17 -11.50 24.33
CA LEU A 297 -0.83 -11.25 23.79
C LEU A 297 -0.75 -9.97 22.94
N ILE A 298 -1.74 -9.72 22.08
CA ILE A 298 -1.74 -8.59 21.14
C ILE A 298 -2.01 -7.26 21.83
N PHE A 299 -2.94 -7.25 22.79
CA PHE A 299 -3.44 -6.03 23.42
C PHE A 299 -2.34 -5.18 24.09
N PRO A 300 -1.37 -5.74 24.86
CA PRO A 300 -0.27 -4.96 25.41
C PRO A 300 0.60 -4.25 24.36
N PHE A 301 0.83 -4.89 23.20
CA PHE A 301 1.58 -4.25 22.12
C PHE A 301 0.83 -3.08 21.50
N LEU A 302 -0.49 -3.22 21.32
CA LEU A 302 -1.33 -2.12 20.83
C LEU A 302 -1.39 -0.98 21.84
N LEU A 303 -1.56 -1.29 23.12
CA LEU A 303 -1.55 -0.29 24.19
C LEU A 303 -0.20 0.43 24.27
N ASN A 304 0.91 -0.29 24.15
CA ASN A 304 2.24 0.31 24.15
C ASN A 304 2.41 1.26 22.96
N THR A 305 1.95 0.87 21.75
CA THR A 305 2.00 1.72 20.57
C THR A 305 1.12 2.96 20.76
N ALA A 306 -0.11 2.80 21.24
CA ALA A 306 -1.04 3.90 21.51
C ALA A 306 -0.48 4.86 22.59
N TYR A 307 0.06 4.30 23.68
CA TYR A 307 0.71 5.09 24.74
C TYR A 307 1.88 5.90 24.19
N TRP A 308 2.73 5.26 23.37
CA TRP A 308 3.84 5.96 22.73
C TRP A 308 3.35 7.11 21.83
N MET A 309 2.28 6.88 21.06
CA MET A 309 1.67 7.90 20.19
C MET A 309 1.12 9.08 20.99
N ILE A 310 0.46 8.82 22.12
CA ILE A 310 -0.10 9.88 23.00
C ILE A 310 1.05 10.68 23.63
N LYS A 311 2.05 10.00 24.19
CA LYS A 311 3.18 10.62 24.87
C LYS A 311 4.01 11.53 23.95
N ASN A 312 4.16 11.13 22.68
CA ASN A 312 4.99 11.82 21.70
C ASN A 312 4.16 12.68 20.72
N HIS A 313 2.91 12.99 21.04
CA HIS A 313 2.12 13.91 20.23
C HIS A 313 2.71 15.34 20.30
N PRO A 314 2.84 16.05 19.16
CA PRO A 314 2.45 15.73 17.78
C PRO A 314 3.56 15.06 16.92
N PHE A 315 4.61 14.54 17.51
CA PHE A 315 5.81 14.05 16.83
C PHE A 315 5.80 12.54 16.53
N GLN A 316 4.63 11.92 16.31
CA GLN A 316 4.56 10.49 16.03
C GLN A 316 5.25 10.08 14.73
N PHE A 317 5.51 11.02 13.82
CA PHE A 317 6.29 10.78 12.59
C PHE A 317 7.76 10.41 12.86
N VAL A 318 8.28 10.69 14.06
CA VAL A 318 9.64 10.31 14.50
C VAL A 318 9.68 8.90 15.12
N TYR A 319 8.64 8.11 14.95
CA TYR A 319 8.60 6.76 15.51
C TYR A 319 9.68 5.85 14.91
N PHE A 320 10.42 5.19 15.79
CA PHE A 320 11.30 4.07 15.49
C PHE A 320 11.05 2.94 16.49
N ASN A 321 11.07 1.72 16.03
CA ASN A 321 11.04 0.55 16.89
C ASN A 321 12.45 0.15 17.36
N THR A 322 12.56 -0.89 18.19
CA THR A 322 13.85 -1.32 18.77
C THR A 322 14.86 -1.85 17.76
N LEU A 323 14.45 -2.20 16.54
CA LEU A 323 15.37 -2.63 15.47
C LEU A 323 16.27 -1.49 14.98
N ALA A 324 15.88 -0.23 15.17
CA ALA A 324 16.71 0.92 14.83
C ALA A 324 17.97 1.07 15.73
N GLY A 325 18.02 0.33 16.85
CA GLY A 325 19.12 0.41 17.82
C GLY A 325 18.97 1.57 18.81
N LYS A 326 20.00 1.79 19.63
CA LYS A 326 19.97 2.81 20.71
C LYS A 326 20.33 4.22 20.22
N ASN A 327 21.18 4.36 19.19
CA ASN A 327 21.73 5.64 18.74
C ASN A 327 21.04 6.09 17.44
N ILE A 328 19.72 6.27 17.49
CA ILE A 328 18.91 6.59 16.31
C ILE A 328 19.36 7.89 15.65
N ASN A 329 19.61 8.94 16.47
CA ASN A 329 20.02 10.27 15.99
C ASN A 329 21.35 10.26 15.22
N ASN A 330 22.23 9.30 15.55
CA ASN A 330 23.54 9.16 14.89
C ASN A 330 23.49 8.29 13.65
N ASN A 331 22.34 7.67 13.36
CA ASN A 331 22.22 6.70 12.26
C ASN A 331 21.17 7.09 11.21
N PHE A 332 20.10 7.79 11.61
CA PHE A 332 18.96 8.03 10.74
C PHE A 332 18.44 9.46 10.83
N GLU A 333 17.88 9.95 9.73
CA GLU A 333 17.16 11.21 9.67
C GLU A 333 15.85 11.12 10.48
N LEU A 334 15.60 12.09 11.38
CA LEU A 334 14.44 12.06 12.28
C LEU A 334 13.28 12.88 11.75
N ASP A 335 13.51 14.15 11.46
CA ASP A 335 12.47 15.13 11.12
C ASP A 335 12.73 15.75 9.73
N TYR A 336 12.32 15.05 8.70
CA TYR A 336 12.41 15.53 7.33
C TYR A 336 11.61 16.83 7.10
N TRP A 337 10.46 16.97 7.77
CA TRP A 337 9.55 18.09 7.55
C TRP A 337 9.92 19.34 8.37
N GLY A 338 10.83 19.23 9.32
CA GLY A 338 11.16 20.32 10.22
C GLY A 338 10.01 20.74 11.16
N VAL A 339 9.08 19.81 11.43
CA VAL A 339 7.91 20.10 12.29
C VAL A 339 8.33 20.44 13.71
N SER A 340 9.43 19.84 14.20
CA SER A 340 9.99 20.10 15.50
C SER A 340 10.55 21.53 15.65
N ASN A 341 10.97 22.18 14.56
CA ASN A 341 11.55 23.52 14.60
C ASN A 341 10.59 24.57 15.17
N LYS A 342 9.29 24.39 14.99
CA LYS A 342 8.28 25.30 15.56
C LYS A 342 8.26 25.30 17.09
N HIS A 343 8.71 24.23 17.73
CA HIS A 343 8.74 24.10 19.19
C HIS A 343 10.09 24.46 19.80
N SER A 344 11.12 24.65 18.96
CA SER A 344 12.46 25.09 19.39
C SER A 344 12.66 26.61 19.27
N LEU A 345 11.71 27.31 18.66
CA LEU A 345 11.60 28.76 18.62
C LEU A 345 10.69 29.29 19.73
#